data_7d56e0255b479b625569cd1736e5d548
#
_entry.id   7d56e0255b479b625569cd1736e5d548
#
_cell.length_a   1.000
_cell.length_b   1.000
_cell.length_c   1.000
_cell.angle_alpha   90.00
_cell.angle_beta   90.00
_cell.angle_gamma   90.00
#
_symmetry.space_group_name_H-M   'P 1'
#
loop_
_entity.id
_entity.type
_entity.pdbx_description
1 polymer ?
#
loop_
_entity_poly.entity_id
_entity_poly.type
_entity_poly.pdbx_seq_one_letter_code
_entity_poly.pdbx_strand_id
1 'polypeptide(L)'
;MNYLSDVERNLVERATAVLDAIKSPSPPQICTPTCASAILTSTGRIFTGVNLSHFSGGACAEFVALSNANAGGVLNCNDGEGEFLTHITAVMDRGRGVVNPCGRCRQILSDYHPAIKVIVTDGSGLLKCAELSELLPVAYVWKKPLMKSVQ
;
A
#
# COMPACT_ATOMS: atom_id res chain seq x y z
N MET A 1 19.14 7.31 -12.58
CA MET A 1 17.93 7.48 -13.41
C MET A 1 16.74 6.95 -12.63
N ASN A 2 15.68 7.74 -12.50
CA ASN A 2 14.45 7.27 -11.84
C ASN A 2 13.64 6.49 -12.88
N TYR A 3 13.41 5.20 -12.67
CA TYR A 3 12.73 4.33 -13.63
C TYR A 3 11.19 4.38 -13.53
N LEU A 4 10.64 5.31 -12.72
CA LEU A 4 9.21 5.47 -12.56
C LEU A 4 8.57 6.26 -13.71
N SER A 5 7.41 5.81 -14.16
CA SER A 5 6.52 6.57 -15.04
C SER A 5 5.93 7.80 -14.32
N ASP A 6 5.31 8.71 -15.06
CA ASP A 6 4.65 9.90 -14.48
C ASP A 6 3.53 9.52 -13.50
N VAL A 7 2.79 8.47 -13.81
CA VAL A 7 1.71 7.95 -12.96
C VAL A 7 2.25 7.43 -11.63
N GLU A 8 3.34 6.68 -11.67
CA GLU A 8 3.99 6.14 -10.48
C GLU A 8 4.62 7.25 -9.63
N ARG A 9 5.24 8.25 -10.25
CA ARG A 9 5.74 9.44 -9.54
C ARG A 9 4.61 10.19 -8.85
N ASN A 10 3.51 10.42 -9.53
CA ASN A 10 2.32 11.06 -8.94
C ASN A 10 1.81 10.29 -7.73
N LEU A 11 1.82 8.96 -7.78
CA LEU A 11 1.38 8.14 -6.64
C LEU A 11 2.28 8.33 -5.41
N VAL A 12 3.61 8.42 -5.61
CA VAL A 12 4.57 8.73 -4.52
C VAL A 12 4.32 10.12 -3.96
N GLU A 13 4.09 11.12 -4.82
CA GLU A 13 3.77 12.49 -4.41
C GLU A 13 2.48 12.57 -3.60
N ARG A 14 1.46 11.79 -3.98
CA ARG A 14 0.19 11.72 -3.23
C ARG A 14 0.38 11.13 -1.83
N ALA A 15 1.16 10.06 -1.69
CA ALA A 15 1.49 9.50 -0.38
C ALA A 15 2.29 10.50 0.47
N THR A 16 3.26 11.18 -0.13
CA THR A 16 4.08 12.20 0.54
C THR A 16 3.23 13.38 1.01
N ALA A 17 2.33 13.88 0.17
CA ALA A 17 1.45 15.00 0.51
C ALA A 17 0.53 14.69 1.70
N VAL A 18 0.04 13.44 1.82
CA VAL A 18 -0.77 13.03 2.97
C VAL A 18 0.04 13.09 4.26
N LEU A 19 1.29 12.62 4.23
CA LEU A 19 2.16 12.61 5.39
C LEU A 19 2.58 14.04 5.80
N ASP A 20 2.91 14.88 4.82
CA ASP A 20 3.32 16.27 5.04
C ASP A 20 2.18 17.15 5.59
N ALA A 21 0.93 16.81 5.25
CA ALA A 21 -0.25 17.51 5.77
C ALA A 21 -0.50 17.26 7.26
N ILE A 22 0.11 16.22 7.84
CA ILE A 22 -0.05 15.89 9.26
C ILE A 22 0.84 16.79 10.11
N LYS A 23 0.21 17.66 10.88
CA LYS A 23 0.92 18.51 11.85
C LYS A 23 1.31 17.67 13.07
N SER A 24 2.53 17.18 13.08
CA SER A 24 3.05 16.47 14.24
C SER A 24 3.26 17.44 15.41
N PRO A 25 2.81 17.08 16.63
CA PRO A 25 3.15 17.86 17.83
C PRO A 25 4.66 17.81 18.10
N SER A 26 5.18 18.83 18.76
CA SER A 26 6.59 18.87 19.19
C SER A 26 6.65 18.85 20.73
N PRO A 27 7.18 17.80 21.34
CA PRO A 27 7.75 16.58 20.73
C PRO A 27 6.69 15.66 20.12
N PRO A 28 7.08 14.79 19.15
CA PRO A 28 6.17 13.84 18.55
C PRO A 28 5.57 12.89 19.60
N GLN A 29 4.27 12.64 19.51
CA GLN A 29 3.58 11.68 20.36
C GLN A 29 3.61 10.28 19.75
N ILE A 30 3.41 9.25 20.56
CA ILE A 30 3.40 7.85 20.13
C ILE A 30 2.33 7.57 19.05
N CYS A 31 1.24 8.32 19.05
CA CYS A 31 0.16 8.20 18.07
C CYS A 31 0.40 8.98 16.76
N THR A 32 1.51 9.72 16.65
CA THR A 32 1.83 10.48 15.44
C THR A 32 2.15 9.53 14.29
N PRO A 33 1.42 9.60 13.16
CA PRO A 33 1.75 8.79 11.99
C PRO A 33 3.16 9.09 11.46
N THR A 34 3.87 8.06 11.06
CA THR A 34 5.23 8.11 10.55
C THR A 34 5.36 7.60 9.13
N CYS A 35 4.29 7.02 8.61
CA CYS A 35 4.23 6.43 7.28
C CYS A 35 2.87 6.72 6.64
N ALA A 36 2.88 7.02 5.35
CA ALA A 36 1.67 7.11 4.53
C ALA A 36 1.80 6.19 3.32
N SER A 37 0.66 5.72 2.82
CA SER A 37 0.56 4.90 1.62
C SER A 37 -0.48 5.47 0.67
N ALA A 38 -0.28 5.24 -0.62
CA ALA A 38 -1.25 5.54 -1.67
C ALA A 38 -1.42 4.33 -2.59
N ILE A 39 -2.67 4.06 -2.96
CA ILE A 39 -3.06 2.99 -3.89
C ILE A 39 -3.78 3.60 -5.07
N LEU A 40 -3.39 3.18 -6.28
CA LEU A 40 -3.99 3.59 -7.54
C LEU A 40 -4.90 2.49 -8.08
N THR A 41 -6.05 2.88 -8.61
CA THR A 41 -6.97 1.98 -9.30
C THR A 41 -6.84 2.05 -10.80
N SER A 42 -7.43 1.09 -11.51
CA SER A 42 -7.48 1.03 -12.97
C SER A 42 -8.26 2.20 -13.61
N THR A 43 -9.12 2.85 -12.85
CA THR A 43 -9.87 4.03 -13.30
C THR A 43 -9.20 5.36 -12.94
N GLY A 44 -8.02 5.32 -12.28
CA GLY A 44 -7.26 6.50 -11.88
C GLY A 44 -7.65 7.08 -10.52
N ARG A 45 -8.53 6.44 -9.74
CA ARG A 45 -8.80 6.84 -8.36
C ARG A 45 -7.59 6.51 -7.48
N ILE A 46 -7.33 7.37 -6.49
CA ILE A 46 -6.26 7.15 -5.51
C ILE A 46 -6.86 7.12 -4.11
N PHE A 47 -6.56 6.06 -3.38
CA PHE A 47 -6.88 5.92 -1.96
C PHE A 47 -5.59 6.00 -1.14
N THR A 48 -5.68 6.65 0.02
CA THR A 48 -4.52 6.85 0.89
C THR A 48 -4.80 6.32 2.29
N GLY A 49 -3.73 6.08 3.03
CA GLY A 49 -3.81 5.68 4.43
C GLY A 49 -2.54 6.07 5.18
N VAL A 50 -2.64 6.17 6.48
CA VAL A 50 -1.51 6.39 7.39
C VAL A 50 -1.43 5.26 8.40
N ASN A 51 -0.24 5.00 8.92
CA ASN A 51 -0.08 3.97 9.95
C ASN A 51 -0.66 4.40 11.30
N LEU A 52 -1.04 3.41 12.09
CA LEU A 52 -1.39 3.57 13.50
C LEU A 52 -0.39 2.80 14.35
N SER A 53 0.22 3.46 15.33
CA SER A 53 1.12 2.83 16.29
C SER A 53 0.38 2.52 17.59
N HIS A 54 0.35 1.25 17.98
CA HIS A 54 -0.28 0.82 19.23
C HIS A 54 0.39 -0.46 19.75
N PHE A 55 0.45 -0.63 21.09
CA PHE A 55 1.08 -1.81 21.71
C PHE A 55 0.33 -3.13 21.41
N SER A 56 -0.98 -3.06 21.12
CA SER A 56 -1.80 -4.24 20.76
C SER A 56 -1.66 -4.64 19.28
N GLY A 57 -0.78 -4.00 18.53
CA GLY A 57 -0.61 -4.16 17.09
C GLY A 57 -1.28 -3.01 16.33
N GLY A 58 -0.46 -2.24 15.62
CA GLY A 58 -0.89 -1.15 14.76
C GLY A 58 -1.13 -1.60 13.32
N ALA A 59 -1.88 -0.80 12.58
CA ALA A 59 -2.05 -1.00 11.15
C ALA A 59 -0.92 -0.29 10.38
N CYS A 60 -0.31 -0.99 9.41
CA CYS A 60 0.57 -0.36 8.44
C CYS A 60 -0.22 0.58 7.52
N ALA A 61 0.44 1.61 6.98
CA ALA A 61 -0.20 2.58 6.09
C ALA A 61 -0.80 1.91 4.85
N GLU A 62 -0.13 0.91 4.29
CA GLU A 62 -0.60 0.13 3.14
C GLU A 62 -1.90 -0.61 3.46
N PHE A 63 -2.00 -1.17 4.66
CA PHE A 63 -3.20 -1.87 5.10
C PHE A 63 -4.39 -0.91 5.25
N VAL A 64 -4.15 0.29 5.77
CA VAL A 64 -5.18 1.34 5.89
C VAL A 64 -5.61 1.84 4.52
N ALA A 65 -4.67 2.08 3.60
CA ALA A 65 -4.99 2.50 2.24
C ALA A 65 -5.82 1.43 1.50
N LEU A 66 -5.48 0.15 1.65
CA LEU A 66 -6.24 -0.97 1.11
C LEU A 66 -7.67 -1.03 1.69
N SER A 67 -7.80 -0.85 3.01
CA SER A 67 -9.11 -0.79 3.67
C SER A 67 -9.97 0.36 3.15
N ASN A 68 -9.37 1.53 2.93
CA ASN A 68 -10.05 2.68 2.35
C ASN A 68 -10.48 2.45 0.89
N ALA A 69 -9.66 1.75 0.10
CA ALA A 69 -10.05 1.34 -1.26
C ALA A 69 -11.25 0.40 -1.24
N ASN A 70 -11.25 -0.58 -0.34
CA ASN A 70 -12.40 -1.49 -0.16
C ASN A 70 -13.66 -0.74 0.27
N ALA A 71 -13.55 0.19 1.21
CA ALA A 71 -14.67 1.06 1.63
C ALA A 71 -15.17 1.95 0.48
N GLY A 72 -14.29 2.31 -0.45
CA GLY A 72 -14.60 3.01 -1.69
C GLY A 72 -15.19 2.14 -2.80
N GLY A 73 -15.46 0.86 -2.52
CA GLY A 73 -16.09 -0.09 -3.45
C GLY A 73 -15.13 -0.84 -4.37
N VAL A 74 -13.80 -0.67 -4.20
CA VAL A 74 -12.81 -1.43 -4.98
C VAL A 74 -12.53 -2.73 -4.26
N LEU A 75 -13.30 -3.74 -4.57
CA LEU A 75 -13.18 -5.06 -3.96
C LEU A 75 -12.28 -5.96 -4.82
N ASN A 76 -11.73 -6.99 -4.18
CA ASN A 76 -11.02 -8.04 -4.90
C ASN A 76 -12.03 -8.94 -5.62
N CYS A 77 -12.43 -8.53 -6.81
CA CYS A 77 -13.29 -9.32 -7.69
C CYS A 77 -12.38 -10.08 -8.66
N ASN A 78 -12.23 -11.37 -8.44
CA ASN A 78 -11.44 -12.26 -9.32
C ASN A 78 -12.13 -12.55 -10.66
N ASP A 79 -13.24 -11.92 -10.94
CA ASP A 79 -14.09 -12.11 -12.11
C ASP A 79 -13.69 -11.23 -13.31
N GLY A 80 -12.66 -10.39 -13.15
CA GLY A 80 -12.11 -9.59 -14.26
C GLY A 80 -13.00 -8.44 -14.71
N GLU A 81 -14.14 -8.25 -14.06
CA GLU A 81 -15.05 -7.14 -14.31
C GLU A 81 -14.94 -6.10 -13.18
N GLY A 82 -14.95 -4.83 -13.56
CA GLY A 82 -14.95 -3.72 -12.62
C GLY A 82 -13.58 -3.08 -12.37
N GLU A 83 -13.54 -2.17 -11.41
CA GLU A 83 -12.34 -1.45 -11.02
C GLU A 83 -11.45 -2.30 -10.11
N PHE A 84 -10.15 -2.30 -10.38
CA PHE A 84 -9.17 -3.07 -9.62
C PHE A 84 -7.97 -2.20 -9.24
N LEU A 85 -7.18 -2.66 -8.28
CA LEU A 85 -5.96 -1.98 -7.82
C LEU A 85 -4.78 -2.31 -8.74
N THR A 86 -4.05 -1.27 -9.15
CA THR A 86 -2.92 -1.41 -10.09
C THR A 86 -1.57 -1.20 -9.44
N HIS A 87 -1.42 -0.18 -8.59
CA HIS A 87 -0.16 0.20 -7.97
C HIS A 87 -0.33 0.60 -6.51
N ILE A 88 0.70 0.36 -5.71
CA ILE A 88 0.80 0.82 -4.32
C ILE A 88 2.20 1.35 -4.03
N THR A 89 2.28 2.34 -3.17
CA THR A 89 3.51 2.85 -2.58
C THR A 89 3.33 3.18 -1.11
N ALA A 90 4.42 3.21 -0.36
CA ALA A 90 4.47 3.77 0.98
C ALA A 90 5.66 4.70 1.13
N VAL A 91 5.51 5.74 1.91
CA VAL A 91 6.57 6.72 2.22
C VAL A 91 6.67 6.90 3.72
N MET A 92 7.87 7.19 4.21
CA MET A 92 8.11 7.50 5.62
C MET A 92 8.49 8.96 5.82
N ASP A 93 8.23 9.45 7.03
CA ASP A 93 8.59 10.78 7.49
C ASP A 93 10.12 11.02 7.54
N ARG A 94 10.50 12.26 7.87
CA ARG A 94 11.89 12.67 8.08
C ARG A 94 12.81 12.41 6.88
N GLY A 95 12.28 12.61 5.67
CA GLY A 95 13.07 12.53 4.44
C GLY A 95 13.51 11.11 4.04
N ARG A 96 12.94 10.06 4.65
CA ARG A 96 13.26 8.68 4.27
C ARG A 96 12.68 8.26 2.91
N GLY A 97 11.67 9.01 2.42
CA GLY A 97 11.07 8.77 1.11
C GLY A 97 10.32 7.44 1.02
N VAL A 98 10.35 6.83 -0.16
CA VAL A 98 9.70 5.52 -0.39
C VAL A 98 10.34 4.45 0.48
N VAL A 99 9.50 3.62 1.09
CA VAL A 99 9.89 2.46 1.88
C VAL A 99 9.26 1.19 1.33
N ASN A 100 9.99 0.09 1.45
CA ASN A 100 9.52 -1.20 1.00
C ASN A 100 8.46 -1.75 1.97
N PRO A 101 7.41 -2.44 1.46
CA PRO A 101 6.38 -3.01 2.31
C PRO A 101 6.96 -4.09 3.24
N CYS A 102 6.47 -4.12 4.47
CA CYS A 102 6.84 -5.17 5.43
C CYS A 102 6.25 -6.53 4.99
N GLY A 103 6.71 -7.62 5.61
CA GLY A 103 6.26 -8.98 5.25
C GLY A 103 4.75 -9.16 5.37
N ARG A 104 4.12 -8.56 6.40
CA ARG A 104 2.66 -8.58 6.58
C ARG A 104 1.93 -7.92 5.40
N CYS A 105 2.39 -6.76 4.95
CA CYS A 105 1.78 -6.05 3.82
C CYS A 105 1.95 -6.84 2.52
N ARG A 106 3.13 -7.44 2.29
CA ARG A 106 3.36 -8.30 1.11
C ARG A 106 2.41 -9.48 1.09
N GLN A 107 2.22 -10.16 2.21
CA GLN A 107 1.31 -11.29 2.31
C GLN A 107 -0.14 -10.88 2.06
N ILE A 108 -0.62 -9.80 2.70
CA ILE A 108 -1.99 -9.31 2.51
C ILE A 108 -2.24 -8.89 1.06
N LEU A 109 -1.32 -8.15 0.46
CA LEU A 109 -1.43 -7.75 -0.95
C LEU A 109 -1.44 -8.97 -1.88
N SER A 110 -0.61 -9.99 -1.59
CA SER A 110 -0.58 -11.23 -2.36
C SER A 110 -1.90 -12.02 -2.27
N ASP A 111 -2.55 -12.00 -1.12
CA ASP A 111 -3.80 -12.72 -0.91
C ASP A 111 -5.01 -12.02 -1.56
N TYR A 112 -4.99 -10.68 -1.56
CA TYR A 112 -6.13 -9.88 -2.04
C TYR A 112 -5.94 -9.36 -3.48
N HIS A 113 -4.74 -8.95 -3.86
CA HIS A 113 -4.44 -8.30 -5.14
C HIS A 113 -3.10 -8.77 -5.71
N PRO A 114 -2.97 -10.06 -6.08
CA PRO A 114 -1.68 -10.65 -6.48
C PRO A 114 -1.03 -9.97 -7.70
N ALA A 115 -1.81 -9.29 -8.54
CA ALA A 115 -1.33 -8.57 -9.71
C ALA A 115 -0.96 -7.10 -9.44
N ILE A 116 -1.07 -6.63 -8.18
CA ILE A 116 -0.72 -5.25 -7.84
C ILE A 116 0.79 -5.04 -7.97
N LYS A 117 1.19 -3.92 -8.55
CA LYS A 117 2.59 -3.50 -8.63
C LYS A 117 2.95 -2.63 -7.43
N VAL A 118 4.16 -2.80 -6.94
CA VAL A 118 4.64 -2.11 -5.75
C VAL A 118 5.80 -1.20 -6.12
N ILE A 119 5.70 0.08 -5.81
CA ILE A 119 6.83 1.00 -5.95
C ILE A 119 7.75 0.79 -4.75
N VAL A 120 8.98 0.40 -5.03
CA VAL A 120 9.99 0.06 -4.02
C VAL A 120 11.28 0.83 -4.26
N THR A 121 12.12 0.87 -3.23
CA THR A 121 13.49 1.35 -3.34
C THR A 121 14.46 0.15 -3.26
N ASP A 122 15.50 0.19 -4.07
CA ASP A 122 16.62 -0.73 -3.95
C ASP A 122 17.63 -0.25 -2.88
N GLY A 123 18.67 -1.04 -2.67
CA GLY A 123 19.73 -0.71 -1.69
C GLY A 123 20.53 0.56 -2.03
N SER A 124 20.43 1.09 -3.25
CA SER A 124 21.08 2.35 -3.68
C SER A 124 20.16 3.57 -3.55
N GLY A 125 18.88 3.37 -3.19
CA GLY A 125 17.87 4.42 -3.14
C GLY A 125 17.18 4.69 -4.47
N LEU A 126 17.46 3.91 -5.52
CA LEU A 126 16.74 4.01 -6.78
C LEU A 126 15.33 3.43 -6.64
N LEU A 127 14.37 4.15 -7.19
CA LEU A 127 12.97 3.72 -7.19
C LEU A 127 12.68 2.88 -8.44
N LYS A 128 11.96 1.79 -8.23
CA LYS A 128 11.45 0.93 -9.29
C LYS A 128 10.05 0.43 -8.97
N CYS A 129 9.33 0.06 -10.00
CA CYS A 129 8.09 -0.69 -9.88
C CYS A 129 8.39 -2.20 -9.95
N ALA A 130 7.97 -2.95 -8.94
CA ALA A 130 8.19 -4.39 -8.83
C ALA A 130 6.86 -5.14 -8.84
N GLU A 131 6.87 -6.33 -9.43
CA GLU A 131 5.76 -7.28 -9.28
C GLU A 131 5.76 -7.84 -7.87
N LEU A 132 4.59 -8.06 -7.31
CA LEU A 132 4.47 -8.58 -5.95
C LEU A 132 5.10 -9.97 -5.78
N SER A 133 5.08 -10.79 -6.81
CA SER A 133 5.74 -12.10 -6.86
C SER A 133 7.26 -12.03 -6.70
N GLU A 134 7.88 -10.92 -7.12
CA GLU A 134 9.31 -10.68 -6.90
C GLU A 134 9.62 -10.36 -5.43
N LEU A 135 8.65 -9.75 -4.73
CA LEU A 135 8.80 -9.34 -3.33
C LEU A 135 8.41 -10.43 -2.34
N LEU A 136 7.68 -11.45 -2.79
CA LEU A 136 7.23 -12.58 -1.98
C LEU A 136 7.23 -13.87 -2.81
N PRO A 137 8.42 -14.38 -3.23
CA PRO A 137 8.53 -15.47 -4.20
C PRO A 137 8.03 -16.82 -3.66
N VAL A 138 8.03 -17.03 -2.35
CA VAL A 138 7.56 -18.27 -1.69
C VAL A 138 6.52 -17.88 -0.64
N ALA A 139 5.36 -17.41 -1.13
CA ALA A 139 4.28 -16.94 -0.28
C ALA A 139 3.59 -18.09 0.46
N TYR A 140 3.15 -17.83 1.69
CA TYR A 140 2.14 -18.69 2.32
C TYR A 140 0.84 -18.64 1.51
N VAL A 141 0.29 -19.79 1.18
CA VAL A 141 -0.98 -19.89 0.45
C VAL A 141 -2.13 -20.02 1.44
N TRP A 142 -2.85 -18.93 1.62
CA TRP A 142 -4.07 -18.93 2.41
C TRP A 142 -5.25 -19.40 1.57
N LYS A 143 -5.77 -20.57 1.91
CA LYS A 143 -7.01 -21.08 1.31
C LYS A 143 -8.19 -20.42 2.00
N LYS A 144 -8.84 -19.47 1.34
CA LYS A 144 -10.13 -18.94 1.82
C LYS A 144 -11.10 -20.10 1.96
N PRO A 145 -11.80 -20.25 3.11
CA PRO A 145 -12.91 -21.17 3.18
C PRO A 145 -13.92 -20.81 2.09
N LEU A 146 -14.32 -21.78 1.28
CA LEU A 146 -15.44 -21.60 0.35
C LEU A 146 -16.65 -21.19 1.21
N MET A 147 -17.05 -19.94 1.14
CA MET A 147 -18.34 -19.53 1.69
C MET A 147 -19.39 -20.30 0.90
N LYS A 148 -19.98 -21.34 1.52
CA LYS A 148 -21.15 -21.97 0.96
C LYS A 148 -22.19 -20.86 0.82
N SER A 149 -22.67 -20.63 -0.40
CA SER A 149 -23.82 -19.77 -0.64
C SER A 149 -24.91 -20.18 0.33
N VAL A 150 -25.28 -19.29 1.24
CA VAL A 150 -26.49 -19.47 2.04
C VAL A 150 -27.65 -19.41 1.05
N GLN A 151 -28.24 -20.57 0.77
CA GLN A 151 -29.50 -20.67 0.03
C GLN A 151 -30.63 -20.14 0.90
#